data_a29b3b6721089e9693a00a6cac583ede
#
_entry.id   a29b3b6721089e9693a00a6cac583ede
#
_cell.length_a   1.000
_cell.length_b   1.000
_cell.length_c   1.000
_cell.angle_alpha   90.00
_cell.angle_beta   90.00
_cell.angle_gamma   90.00
#
_symmetry.space_group_name_H-M   'P 1'
#
loop_
_entity.id
_entity.type
_entity.pdbx_description
1 polymer ?
#
loop_
_entity_poly.entity_id
_entity_poly.type
_entity_poly.pdbx_seq_one_letter_code
_entity_poly.pdbx_strand_id
1 'polypeptide(L)'
;MPGYLPPYKNFCARFEKPIVQEEDANAVRRLNQLTGPFILRRMKADVLRELPPKTENVHRIELDTEQRKLYLAAVVDAREKLRAAKPEDKMAVFAVLMRLRQICCDPRLVADNWSGGSAKLDACMELVTAAVEG
;
A
#
# COMPACT_ATOMS: atom_id res chain seq x y z
N MET A 1 18.46 8.45 -20.63
CA MET A 1 19.83 8.80 -21.07
C MET A 1 20.68 7.53 -21.12
N PRO A 2 20.72 6.88 -22.25
CA PRO A 2 21.51 5.67 -22.41
C PRO A 2 22.99 5.98 -22.18
N GLY A 3 23.69 5.15 -21.39
CA GLY A 3 25.11 5.30 -21.13
C GLY A 3 25.54 6.24 -20.01
N TYR A 4 24.61 7.02 -19.42
CA TYR A 4 24.95 7.91 -18.32
C TYR A 4 25.11 7.16 -16.98
N LEU A 5 24.18 6.28 -16.68
CA LEU A 5 24.32 5.35 -15.56
C LEU A 5 24.97 4.05 -16.03
N PRO A 6 25.75 3.37 -15.17
CA PRO A 6 26.36 2.10 -15.54
C PRO A 6 25.30 1.03 -15.86
N PRO A 7 25.65 -0.04 -16.60
CA PRO A 7 24.78 -1.18 -16.83
C PRO A 7 24.20 -1.71 -15.52
N TYR A 8 22.98 -2.27 -15.55
CA TYR A 8 22.21 -2.66 -14.38
C TYR A 8 23.01 -3.48 -13.34
N LYS A 9 23.79 -4.47 -13.80
CA LYS A 9 24.64 -5.28 -12.92
C LYS A 9 25.63 -4.44 -12.11
N ASN A 10 26.26 -3.47 -12.77
CA ASN A 10 27.22 -2.55 -12.12
C ASN A 10 26.51 -1.50 -11.26
N PHE A 11 25.30 -1.07 -11.66
CA PHE A 11 24.46 -0.18 -10.86
C PHE A 11 24.07 -0.84 -9.54
N CYS A 12 23.59 -2.08 -9.58
CA CYS A 12 23.26 -2.83 -8.36
C CYS A 12 24.45 -2.99 -7.43
N ALA A 13 25.63 -3.31 -7.96
CA ALA A 13 26.84 -3.47 -7.15
C ALA A 13 27.35 -2.14 -6.54
N ARG A 14 27.23 -1.03 -7.27
CA ARG A 14 27.80 0.29 -6.85
C ARG A 14 26.84 1.11 -6.02
N PHE A 15 25.53 0.96 -6.20
CA PHE A 15 24.52 1.80 -5.58
C PHE A 15 23.44 1.01 -4.85
N GLU A 16 22.73 0.10 -5.52
CA GLU A 16 21.57 -0.57 -4.92
C GLU A 16 21.93 -1.36 -3.67
N LYS A 17 22.92 -2.26 -3.76
CA LYS A 17 23.33 -3.08 -2.62
C LYS A 17 23.89 -2.25 -1.46
N PRO A 18 24.86 -1.35 -1.68
CA PRO A 18 25.37 -0.50 -0.61
C PRO A 18 24.28 0.37 0.03
N ILE A 19 23.35 0.92 -0.75
CA ILE A 19 22.27 1.77 -0.21
C ILE A 19 21.24 0.96 0.56
N VAL A 20 20.79 -0.19 0.03
CA VAL A 20 19.65 -0.94 0.58
C VAL A 20 20.09 -1.91 1.68
N GLN A 21 21.28 -2.51 1.56
CA GLN A 21 21.77 -3.53 2.50
C GLN A 21 22.73 -2.99 3.54
N GLU A 22 23.54 -1.99 3.18
CA GLU A 22 24.61 -1.47 4.03
C GLU A 22 24.31 -0.03 4.54
N GLU A 23 23.21 0.58 4.09
CA GLU A 23 22.81 1.96 4.42
C GLU A 23 23.94 2.99 4.16
N ASP A 24 24.79 2.74 3.15
CA ASP A 24 25.95 3.58 2.83
C ASP A 24 25.53 4.99 2.35
N ALA A 25 25.67 5.95 3.24
CA ALA A 25 25.38 7.36 2.97
C ALA A 25 26.28 7.96 1.85
N ASN A 26 27.48 7.42 1.63
CA ASN A 26 28.36 7.89 0.55
C ASN A 26 27.86 7.41 -0.81
N ALA A 27 27.34 6.18 -0.89
CA ALA A 27 26.69 5.66 -2.11
C ALA A 27 25.44 6.49 -2.46
N VAL A 28 24.63 6.86 -1.47
CA VAL A 28 23.47 7.76 -1.64
C VAL A 28 23.94 9.12 -2.17
N ARG A 29 24.96 9.71 -1.56
CA ARG A 29 25.48 11.03 -1.97
C ARG A 29 26.01 11.01 -3.40
N ARG A 30 26.79 9.99 -3.78
CA ARG A 30 27.30 9.83 -5.16
C ARG A 30 26.17 9.65 -6.17
N LEU A 31 25.17 8.85 -5.85
CA LEU A 31 23.99 8.65 -6.71
C LEU A 31 23.25 9.98 -6.90
N ASN A 32 22.99 10.70 -5.81
CA ASN A 32 22.33 12.01 -5.86
C ASN A 32 23.12 13.06 -6.67
N GLN A 33 24.44 13.07 -6.58
CA GLN A 33 25.27 13.94 -7.41
C GLN A 33 25.16 13.62 -8.90
N LEU A 34 25.08 12.33 -9.26
CA LEU A 34 24.91 11.91 -10.65
C LEU A 34 23.50 12.21 -11.16
N THR A 35 22.45 11.94 -10.37
CA THR A 35 21.06 12.05 -10.82
C THR A 35 20.45 13.44 -10.58
N GLY A 36 20.96 14.20 -9.64
CA GLY A 36 20.44 15.52 -9.25
C GLY A 36 20.22 16.50 -10.41
N PRO A 37 21.14 16.65 -11.38
CA PRO A 37 20.93 17.53 -12.53
C PRO A 37 19.75 17.14 -13.42
N PHE A 38 19.25 15.91 -13.33
CA PHE A 38 18.19 15.35 -14.19
C PHE A 38 16.89 15.08 -13.45
N ILE A 39 16.90 15.14 -12.11
CA ILE A 39 15.72 14.85 -11.27
C ILE A 39 15.39 16.11 -10.48
N LEU A 40 14.24 16.70 -10.77
CA LEU A 40 13.70 17.81 -9.99
C LEU A 40 12.48 17.32 -9.20
N ARG A 41 12.64 17.18 -7.88
CA ARG A 41 11.56 16.85 -6.96
C ARG A 41 11.19 18.08 -6.14
N ARG A 42 9.98 18.59 -6.34
CA ARG A 42 9.42 19.69 -5.53
C ARG A 42 8.39 19.13 -4.57
N MET A 43 8.60 19.36 -3.29
CA MET A 43 7.60 19.04 -2.28
C MET A 43 6.58 20.17 -2.19
N LYS A 44 5.29 19.84 -2.03
CA LYS A 44 4.22 20.86 -1.87
C LYS A 44 4.53 21.82 -0.70
N ALA A 45 5.03 21.28 0.40
CA ALA A 45 5.41 22.08 1.58
C ALA A 45 6.50 23.11 1.30
N ASP A 46 7.40 22.84 0.36
CA ASP A 46 8.50 23.76 0.04
C ASP A 46 8.07 24.89 -0.90
N VAL A 47 7.10 24.62 -1.76
CA VAL A 47 6.67 25.54 -2.82
C VAL A 47 5.42 26.33 -2.42
N LEU A 48 4.47 25.68 -1.75
CA LEU A 48 3.16 26.26 -1.40
C LEU A 48 3.09 26.52 0.11
N ARG A 49 3.80 27.52 0.57
CA ARG A 49 3.86 27.90 1.99
C ARG A 49 2.53 28.43 2.53
N GLU A 50 1.62 28.85 1.67
CA GLU A 50 0.30 29.37 2.01
C GLU A 50 -0.73 28.27 2.27
N LEU A 51 -0.43 27.01 1.91
CA LEU A 51 -1.36 25.91 2.19
C LEU A 51 -1.33 25.53 3.67
N PRO A 52 -2.50 25.33 4.28
CA PRO A 52 -2.58 24.82 5.64
C PRO A 52 -1.95 23.42 5.71
N PRO A 53 -1.48 23.00 6.88
CA PRO A 53 -0.91 21.68 7.06
C PRO A 53 -1.96 20.60 6.74
N LYS A 54 -1.52 19.49 6.13
CA LYS A 54 -2.36 18.35 5.85
C LYS A 54 -2.88 17.76 7.17
N THR A 55 -4.19 17.69 7.32
CA THR A 55 -4.84 16.99 8.43
C THR A 55 -5.20 15.57 7.98
N GLU A 56 -4.82 14.59 8.78
CA GLU A 56 -5.17 13.18 8.55
C GLU A 56 -6.08 12.71 9.69
N ASN A 57 -7.30 12.35 9.34
CA ASN A 57 -8.27 11.78 10.28
C ASN A 57 -8.39 10.28 10.01
N VAL A 58 -8.27 9.46 11.05
CA VAL A 58 -8.42 8.01 10.97
C VAL A 58 -9.78 7.63 11.52
N HIS A 59 -10.69 7.21 10.63
CA HIS A 59 -11.97 6.64 11.01
C HIS A 59 -11.87 5.12 11.13
N ARG A 60 -12.16 4.59 12.31
CA ARG A 60 -12.19 3.16 12.57
C ARG A 60 -13.63 2.68 12.51
N ILE A 61 -13.88 1.69 11.65
CA ILE A 61 -15.22 1.16 11.38
C ILE A 61 -15.21 -0.30 11.75
N GLU A 62 -16.19 -0.72 12.53
CA GLU A 62 -16.41 -2.13 12.85
C GLU A 62 -17.21 -2.80 11.72
N LEU A 63 -16.82 -4.03 11.42
CA LEU A 63 -17.56 -4.83 10.44
C LEU A 63 -18.92 -5.21 11.04
N ASP A 64 -19.96 -5.20 10.21
CA ASP A 64 -21.26 -5.72 10.61
C ASP A 64 -21.18 -7.23 10.91
N THR A 65 -22.24 -7.78 11.53
CA THR A 65 -22.25 -9.16 12.01
C THR A 65 -22.01 -10.17 10.89
N GLU A 66 -22.65 -9.99 9.73
CA GLU A 66 -22.55 -10.94 8.61
C GLU A 66 -21.20 -10.79 7.89
N GLN A 67 -20.75 -9.57 7.67
CA GLN A 67 -19.42 -9.30 7.10
C GLN A 67 -18.31 -9.84 8.00
N ARG A 68 -18.46 -9.73 9.32
CA ARG A 68 -17.52 -10.29 10.29
C ARG A 68 -17.47 -11.82 10.24
N LYS A 69 -18.62 -12.50 10.09
CA LYS A 69 -18.66 -13.96 9.90
C LYS A 69 -17.91 -14.39 8.65
N LEU A 70 -18.14 -13.70 7.53
CA LEU A 70 -17.44 -13.94 6.27
C LEU A 70 -15.93 -13.74 6.43
N TYR A 71 -15.53 -12.67 7.09
CA TYR A 71 -14.12 -12.37 7.37
C TYR A 71 -13.45 -13.48 8.21
N LEU A 72 -14.10 -13.92 9.30
CA LEU A 72 -13.57 -14.98 10.16
C LEU A 72 -13.45 -16.31 9.43
N ALA A 73 -14.44 -16.68 8.60
CA ALA A 73 -14.35 -17.86 7.74
C ALA A 73 -13.17 -17.77 6.77
N ALA A 74 -12.97 -16.61 6.15
CA ALA A 74 -11.84 -16.39 5.26
C ALA A 74 -10.48 -16.43 6.00
N VAL A 75 -10.41 -16.02 7.26
CA VAL A 75 -9.19 -16.15 8.09
C VAL A 75 -8.86 -17.61 8.37
N VAL A 76 -9.85 -18.46 8.62
CA VAL A 76 -9.64 -19.91 8.82
C VAL A 76 -9.10 -20.55 7.54
N ASP A 77 -9.74 -20.33 6.39
CA ASP A 77 -9.29 -20.80 5.07
C ASP A 77 -7.87 -20.28 4.74
N ALA A 78 -7.60 -19.01 5.05
CA ALA A 78 -6.29 -18.41 4.87
C ALA A 78 -5.18 -19.12 5.69
N ARG A 79 -5.46 -19.48 6.94
CA ARG A 79 -4.50 -20.21 7.79
C ARG A 79 -4.17 -21.59 7.23
N GLU A 80 -5.16 -22.29 6.71
CA GLU A 80 -4.98 -23.61 6.09
C GLU A 80 -4.12 -23.49 4.82
N LYS A 81 -4.44 -22.54 3.95
CA LYS A 81 -3.67 -22.26 2.72
C LYS A 81 -2.22 -21.89 3.01
N LEU A 82 -1.98 -21.05 4.01
CA LEU A 82 -0.63 -20.64 4.38
C LEU A 82 0.17 -21.77 5.04
N ARG A 83 -0.48 -22.69 5.77
CA ARG A 83 0.19 -23.89 6.30
C ARG A 83 0.60 -24.87 5.21
N ALA A 84 -0.19 -24.96 4.12
CA ALA A 84 0.11 -25.82 2.97
C ALA A 84 1.13 -25.18 2.00
N ALA A 85 1.28 -23.86 2.01
CA ALA A 85 2.21 -23.12 1.17
C ALA A 85 3.66 -23.27 1.63
N LYS A 86 4.60 -23.18 0.69
CA LYS A 86 6.01 -23.14 1.04
C LYS A 86 6.37 -21.80 1.69
N PRO A 87 7.33 -21.75 2.63
CA PRO A 87 7.73 -20.51 3.32
C PRO A 87 8.17 -19.38 2.38
N GLU A 88 8.60 -19.73 1.18
CA GLU A 88 9.09 -18.79 0.15
C GLU A 88 7.99 -18.25 -0.76
N ASP A 89 6.77 -18.78 -0.66
CA ASP A 89 5.66 -18.39 -1.54
C ASP A 89 5.00 -17.09 -1.06
N LYS A 90 5.69 -15.99 -1.35
CA LYS A 90 5.20 -14.63 -1.06
C LYS A 90 3.89 -14.32 -1.79
N MET A 91 3.63 -14.96 -2.93
CA MET A 91 2.41 -14.73 -3.71
C MET A 91 1.19 -15.31 -3.03
N ALA A 92 1.30 -16.47 -2.38
CA ALA A 92 0.23 -17.05 -1.57
C ALA A 92 -0.14 -16.13 -0.40
N VAL A 93 0.85 -15.59 0.30
CA VAL A 93 0.64 -14.61 1.40
C VAL A 93 -0.07 -13.36 0.87
N PHE A 94 0.39 -12.83 -0.26
CA PHE A 94 -0.19 -11.63 -0.85
C PHE A 94 -1.65 -11.86 -1.30
N ALA A 95 -1.95 -12.99 -1.92
CA ALA A 95 -3.30 -13.35 -2.33
C ALA A 95 -4.27 -13.44 -1.16
N VAL A 96 -3.82 -14.04 -0.04
CA VAL A 96 -4.61 -14.12 1.21
C VAL A 96 -4.89 -12.72 1.77
N LEU A 97 -3.87 -11.87 1.87
CA LEU A 97 -4.03 -10.51 2.38
C LEU A 97 -4.97 -9.67 1.49
N MET A 98 -4.85 -9.82 0.17
CA MET A 98 -5.75 -9.16 -0.78
C MET A 98 -7.20 -9.59 -0.59
N ARG A 99 -7.47 -10.89 -0.43
CA ARG A 99 -8.81 -11.40 -0.19
C ARG A 99 -9.41 -10.87 1.11
N LEU A 100 -8.66 -10.89 2.20
CA LEU A 100 -9.11 -10.33 3.49
C LEU A 100 -9.40 -8.83 3.37
N ARG A 101 -8.53 -8.09 2.67
CA ARG A 101 -8.74 -6.67 2.40
C ARG A 101 -10.00 -6.42 1.57
N GLN A 102 -10.25 -7.22 0.55
CA GLN A 102 -11.46 -7.11 -0.27
C GLN A 102 -12.72 -7.30 0.56
N ILE A 103 -12.77 -8.32 1.44
CA ILE A 103 -13.89 -8.54 2.36
C ILE A 103 -14.12 -7.31 3.26
N CYS A 104 -13.05 -6.70 3.76
CA CYS A 104 -13.16 -5.49 4.58
C CYS A 104 -13.61 -4.25 3.80
N CYS A 105 -13.31 -4.17 2.50
CA CYS A 105 -13.74 -3.05 1.66
C CYS A 105 -15.19 -3.20 1.22
N ASP A 106 -15.51 -4.32 0.57
CA ASP A 106 -16.85 -4.68 0.15
C ASP A 106 -16.91 -6.21 -0.08
N PRO A 107 -17.75 -6.94 0.66
CA PRO A 107 -17.86 -8.41 0.50
C PRO A 107 -18.24 -8.85 -0.92
N ARG A 108 -18.93 -8.02 -1.69
CA ARG A 108 -19.29 -8.30 -3.10
C ARG A 108 -18.08 -8.50 -4.00
N LEU A 109 -16.90 -8.04 -3.60
CA LEU A 109 -15.64 -8.28 -4.34
C LEU A 109 -15.15 -9.73 -4.28
N VAL A 110 -15.72 -10.54 -3.36
CA VAL A 110 -15.31 -11.94 -3.15
C VAL A 110 -16.48 -12.93 -3.10
N ALA A 111 -17.70 -12.44 -3.02
CA ALA A 111 -18.93 -13.24 -2.91
C ALA A 111 -20.01 -12.62 -3.79
N ASP A 112 -20.21 -13.21 -5.00
CA ASP A 112 -21.15 -12.70 -6.02
C ASP A 112 -22.62 -12.63 -5.52
N ASN A 113 -22.99 -13.51 -4.59
CA ASN A 113 -24.34 -13.59 -4.03
C ASN A 113 -24.47 -12.86 -2.68
N TRP A 114 -23.59 -11.92 -2.37
CA TRP A 114 -23.67 -11.15 -1.14
C TRP A 114 -24.87 -10.19 -1.16
N SER A 115 -25.78 -10.37 -0.22
CA SER A 115 -26.98 -9.54 -0.05
C SER A 115 -26.89 -8.59 1.15
N GLY A 116 -25.83 -8.69 1.95
CA GLY A 116 -25.60 -7.82 3.11
C GLY A 116 -25.01 -6.46 2.72
N GLY A 117 -24.90 -5.58 3.70
CA GLY A 117 -24.26 -4.29 3.58
C GLY A 117 -22.72 -4.37 3.53
N SER A 118 -22.10 -3.21 3.43
CA SER A 118 -20.67 -3.03 3.59
C SER A 118 -20.42 -1.85 4.53
N ALA A 119 -20.12 -2.14 5.78
CA ALA A 119 -19.94 -1.13 6.81
C ALA A 119 -18.95 -0.02 6.41
N LYS A 120 -17.91 -0.38 5.66
CA LYS A 120 -16.91 0.59 5.19
C LYS A 120 -17.41 1.45 4.04
N LEU A 121 -18.20 0.88 3.13
CA LEU A 121 -18.81 1.64 2.03
C LEU A 121 -19.86 2.60 2.58
N ASP A 122 -20.69 2.13 3.52
CA ASP A 122 -21.73 2.94 4.13
C ASP A 122 -21.12 4.15 4.86
N ALA A 123 -20.12 3.94 5.69
CA ALA A 123 -19.38 5.03 6.35
C ALA A 123 -18.65 5.96 5.36
N CYS A 124 -18.14 5.44 4.25
CA CYS A 124 -17.55 6.27 3.20
C CYS A 124 -18.60 7.16 2.54
N MET A 125 -19.79 6.61 2.26
CA MET A 125 -20.90 7.37 1.68
C MET A 125 -21.40 8.46 2.64
N GLU A 126 -21.50 8.19 3.94
CA GLU A 126 -21.82 9.19 4.96
C GLU A 126 -20.84 10.36 4.96
N LEU A 127 -19.52 10.05 4.94
CA LEU A 127 -18.48 11.07 4.89
C LEU A 127 -18.52 11.90 3.61
N VAL A 128 -18.76 11.26 2.46
CA VAL A 128 -18.89 11.96 1.17
C VAL A 128 -20.11 12.86 1.17
N THR A 129 -21.26 12.37 1.66
CA THR A 129 -22.49 13.14 1.73
C THR A 129 -22.29 14.36 2.65
N ALA A 130 -21.74 14.17 3.83
CA ALA A 130 -21.43 15.26 4.75
C ALA A 130 -20.47 16.31 4.14
N ALA A 131 -19.51 15.89 3.34
CA ALA A 131 -18.57 16.80 2.70
C ALA A 131 -19.18 17.56 1.50
N VAL A 132 -20.27 17.05 0.91
CA VAL A 132 -20.97 17.71 -0.22
C VAL A 132 -22.03 18.70 0.30
N GLU A 133 -22.63 18.40 1.45
CA GLU A 133 -23.69 19.22 2.04
C GLU A 133 -23.16 20.38 2.92
N GLY A 134 -21.91 20.33 3.37
CA GLY A 134 -21.24 21.33 4.22
C GLY A 134 -20.36 22.26 3.41
#